data_81d562fade36edae50be2c0235f69d8a
#
_entry.id   81d562fade36edae50be2c0235f69d8a
#
_cell.length_a   1.000
_cell.length_b   1.000
_cell.length_c   1.000
_cell.angle_alpha   90.00
_cell.angle_beta   90.00
_cell.angle_gamma   90.00
#
_symmetry.space_group_name_H-M   'P 1'
#
loop_
_entity.id
_entity.type
_entity.pdbx_description
1 polymer ?
#
loop_
_entity_poly.entity_id
_entity_poly.type
_entity_poly.pdbx_seq_one_letter_code
_entity_poly.pdbx_strand_id
1 'polypeptide(L)'
;MPEIEAPLPEESVASRDDAALVAALRTGDEAAFTELVGRYGGLMLRVARLYVPTRAVAEEVVQETWLGVLRGIGRFEGRSSLKTWLFRILTNTAQTRAAREGRSLPFSALAQREVGADEVSVDPDRFIPQGERWAGYWASSPRRFDDLPESRLMSAETFAAAKQAIDGLPAVQRAVITMRDIAGFDSEDVCDALGLSAGNQRVLLHRARSKVRVALERHLDEEGAA
;
A
#
# COMPACT_ATOMS: atom_id res chain seq x y z
N MET A 1 -25.10 -38.65 -13.92
CA MET A 1 -24.70 -37.50 -13.11
C MET A 1 -23.50 -36.88 -13.79
N PRO A 2 -23.57 -35.67 -14.36
CA PRO A 2 -22.37 -35.01 -14.93
C PRO A 2 -21.52 -34.49 -13.77
N GLU A 3 -20.23 -34.86 -13.76
CA GLU A 3 -19.20 -34.31 -12.91
C GLU A 3 -19.11 -32.80 -13.18
N ILE A 4 -19.32 -32.01 -12.13
CA ILE A 4 -19.06 -30.57 -12.15
C ILE A 4 -17.56 -30.41 -12.02
N GLU A 5 -16.91 -30.22 -13.17
CA GLU A 5 -15.50 -29.83 -13.25
C GLU A 5 -15.32 -28.50 -12.52
N ALA A 6 -14.59 -28.53 -11.38
CA ALA A 6 -14.26 -27.34 -10.63
C ALA A 6 -13.45 -26.39 -11.51
N PRO A 7 -13.76 -25.09 -11.55
CA PRO A 7 -12.97 -24.15 -12.33
C PRO A 7 -11.53 -24.18 -11.80
N LEU A 8 -10.57 -24.36 -12.72
CA LEU A 8 -9.15 -24.23 -12.46
C LEU A 8 -8.90 -22.83 -11.85
N PRO A 9 -7.98 -22.68 -10.87
CA PRO A 9 -7.64 -21.38 -10.32
C PRO A 9 -7.22 -20.48 -11.49
N GLU A 10 -7.82 -19.28 -11.54
CA GLU A 10 -7.45 -18.23 -12.47
C GLU A 10 -5.96 -17.90 -12.26
N GLU A 11 -5.09 -18.57 -12.99
CA GLU A 11 -3.73 -18.09 -13.23
C GLU A 11 -3.91 -16.73 -13.89
N SER A 12 -3.71 -15.69 -13.10
CA SER A 12 -4.07 -14.34 -13.46
C SER A 12 -3.43 -13.96 -14.81
N VAL A 13 -4.18 -13.31 -15.66
CA VAL A 13 -3.72 -12.73 -16.93
C VAL A 13 -2.41 -11.94 -16.72
N ALA A 14 -2.24 -11.31 -15.56
CA ALA A 14 -1.02 -10.65 -15.12
C ALA A 14 0.22 -11.56 -15.09
N SER A 15 0.07 -12.86 -14.77
CA SER A 15 1.21 -13.80 -14.70
C SER A 15 1.77 -14.18 -16.07
N ARG A 16 0.93 -14.24 -17.11
CA ARG A 16 1.37 -14.54 -18.50
C ARG A 16 2.07 -13.33 -19.13
N ASP A 17 1.57 -12.13 -18.89
CA ASP A 17 2.19 -10.87 -19.29
C ASP A 17 3.55 -10.67 -18.65
N ASP A 18 3.69 -10.99 -17.36
CA ASP A 18 4.95 -10.89 -16.63
C ASP A 18 6.01 -11.85 -17.17
N ALA A 19 5.64 -13.07 -17.56
CA ALA A 19 6.58 -14.03 -18.13
C ALA A 19 7.15 -13.59 -19.49
N ALA A 20 6.30 -13.03 -20.36
CA ALA A 20 6.72 -12.47 -21.64
C ALA A 20 7.64 -11.27 -21.45
N LEU A 21 7.28 -10.37 -20.51
CA LEU A 21 8.06 -9.19 -20.17
C LEU A 21 9.45 -9.58 -19.59
N VAL A 22 9.51 -10.56 -18.71
CA VAL A 22 10.77 -11.09 -18.17
C VAL A 22 11.65 -11.69 -19.28
N ALA A 23 11.06 -12.43 -20.21
CA ALA A 23 11.80 -13.00 -21.33
C ALA A 23 12.43 -11.92 -22.23
N ALA A 24 11.67 -10.87 -22.56
CA ALA A 24 12.16 -9.74 -23.33
C ALA A 24 13.25 -8.94 -22.57
N LEU A 25 13.07 -8.70 -21.28
CA LEU A 25 14.08 -8.03 -20.46
C LEU A 25 15.41 -8.78 -20.37
N ARG A 26 15.36 -10.13 -20.37
CA ARG A 26 16.57 -10.97 -20.37
C ARG A 26 17.38 -10.86 -21.65
N THR A 27 16.72 -10.57 -22.78
CA THR A 27 17.40 -10.35 -24.08
C THR A 27 17.85 -8.90 -24.28
N GLY A 28 17.60 -8.03 -23.30
CA GLY A 28 17.99 -6.61 -23.36
C GLY A 28 17.06 -5.74 -24.19
N ASP A 29 15.78 -6.12 -24.32
CA ASP A 29 14.77 -5.36 -25.06
C ASP A 29 14.50 -4.02 -24.35
N GLU A 30 14.84 -2.91 -25.03
CA GLU A 30 14.64 -1.56 -24.51
C GLU A 30 13.16 -1.17 -24.39
N ALA A 31 12.30 -1.68 -25.29
CA ALA A 31 10.87 -1.41 -25.23
C ALA A 31 10.23 -2.07 -24.01
N ALA A 32 10.62 -3.32 -23.72
CA ALA A 32 10.20 -4.02 -22.52
C ALA A 32 10.66 -3.31 -21.23
N PHE A 33 11.87 -2.74 -21.22
CA PHE A 33 12.33 -1.96 -20.08
C PHE A 33 11.55 -0.64 -19.93
N THR A 34 11.26 0.04 -21.02
CA THR A 34 10.45 1.27 -21.04
C THR A 34 9.03 1.00 -20.53
N GLU A 35 8.42 -0.11 -20.92
CA GLU A 35 7.13 -0.56 -20.41
C GLU A 35 7.18 -0.80 -18.90
N LEU A 36 8.21 -1.52 -18.43
CA LEU A 36 8.40 -1.80 -17.01
C LEU A 36 8.53 -0.51 -16.18
N VAL A 37 9.32 0.45 -16.65
CA VAL A 37 9.50 1.76 -16.02
C VAL A 37 8.19 2.55 -16.01
N GLY A 38 7.44 2.55 -17.10
CA GLY A 38 6.13 3.20 -17.19
C GLY A 38 5.11 2.59 -16.22
N ARG A 39 5.09 1.25 -16.11
CA ARG A 39 4.16 0.50 -15.26
C ARG A 39 4.45 0.70 -13.76
N TYR A 40 5.71 0.69 -13.34
CA TYR A 40 6.08 0.64 -11.91
C TYR A 40 6.79 1.89 -11.38
N GLY A 41 7.35 2.76 -12.22
CA GLY A 41 8.20 3.87 -11.79
C GLY A 41 7.52 4.85 -10.84
N GLY A 42 6.29 5.24 -11.13
CA GLY A 42 5.51 6.13 -10.27
C GLY A 42 5.18 5.51 -8.90
N LEU A 43 4.93 4.20 -8.87
CA LEU A 43 4.67 3.46 -7.65
C LEU A 43 5.95 3.26 -6.83
N MET A 44 7.06 2.94 -7.49
CA MET A 44 8.37 2.80 -6.85
C MET A 44 8.79 4.10 -6.18
N LEU A 45 8.57 5.25 -6.83
CA LEU A 45 8.87 6.55 -6.24
C LEU A 45 8.02 6.82 -4.98
N ARG A 46 6.73 6.46 -5.00
CA ARG A 46 5.86 6.57 -3.82
C ARG A 46 6.35 5.70 -2.67
N VAL A 47 6.72 4.45 -2.94
CA VAL A 47 7.22 3.52 -1.91
C VAL A 47 8.60 3.97 -1.41
N ALA A 48 9.52 4.38 -2.28
CA ALA A 48 10.83 4.90 -1.87
C ALA A 48 10.70 6.09 -0.90
N ARG A 49 9.76 7.01 -1.15
CA ARG A 49 9.47 8.16 -0.28
C ARG A 49 8.99 7.80 1.13
N LEU A 50 8.62 6.57 1.39
CA LEU A 50 8.32 6.10 2.74
C LEU A 50 9.58 5.92 3.58
N TYR A 51 10.73 5.68 2.95
CA TYR A 51 12.00 5.39 3.60
C TYR A 51 12.95 6.58 3.67
N VAL A 52 12.85 7.51 2.71
CA VAL A 52 13.80 8.62 2.57
C VAL A 52 13.09 9.98 2.60
N PRO A 53 13.76 11.05 3.10
CA PRO A 53 13.07 12.30 3.45
C PRO A 53 12.71 13.17 2.25
N THR A 54 13.47 13.10 1.16
CA THR A 54 13.28 13.99 0.02
C THR A 54 12.95 13.23 -1.25
N ARG A 55 12.27 13.91 -2.16
CA ARG A 55 11.95 13.38 -3.48
C ARG A 55 13.23 13.06 -4.28
N ALA A 56 14.24 13.93 -4.20
CA ALA A 56 15.50 13.74 -4.93
C ALA A 56 16.20 12.44 -4.51
N VAL A 57 16.30 12.16 -3.19
CA VAL A 57 16.89 10.92 -2.69
C VAL A 57 16.01 9.71 -3.07
N ALA A 58 14.69 9.85 -3.10
CA ALA A 58 13.82 8.76 -3.55
C ALA A 58 14.01 8.45 -5.04
N GLU A 59 14.22 9.47 -5.87
CA GLU A 59 14.54 9.31 -7.30
C GLU A 59 15.90 8.59 -7.49
N GLU A 60 16.92 8.92 -6.70
CA GLU A 60 18.20 8.19 -6.70
C GLU A 60 18.00 6.72 -6.30
N VAL A 61 17.23 6.43 -5.25
CA VAL A 61 16.90 5.05 -4.82
C VAL A 61 16.21 4.28 -5.95
N VAL A 62 15.27 4.90 -6.64
CA VAL A 62 14.59 4.27 -7.79
C VAL A 62 15.57 4.00 -8.92
N GLN A 63 16.48 4.92 -9.24
CA GLN A 63 17.52 4.72 -10.26
C GLN A 63 18.46 3.57 -9.88
N GLU A 64 18.95 3.54 -8.64
CA GLU A 64 19.79 2.44 -8.13
C GLU A 64 19.03 1.10 -8.21
N THR A 65 17.74 1.11 -7.93
CA THR A 65 16.88 -0.08 -8.03
C THR A 65 16.81 -0.59 -9.47
N TRP A 66 16.58 0.29 -10.46
CA TRP A 66 16.58 -0.08 -11.87
C TRP A 66 17.90 -0.70 -12.33
N LEU A 67 19.02 -0.17 -11.87
CA LEU A 67 20.33 -0.78 -12.13
C LEU A 67 20.44 -2.17 -11.48
N GLY A 68 19.86 -2.35 -10.29
CA GLY A 68 19.78 -3.66 -9.62
C GLY A 68 18.92 -4.65 -10.40
N VAL A 69 17.79 -4.21 -10.92
CA VAL A 69 16.88 -5.00 -11.76
C VAL A 69 17.59 -5.49 -13.03
N LEU A 70 18.23 -4.58 -13.78
CA LEU A 70 18.97 -4.93 -15.00
C LEU A 70 20.07 -5.96 -14.77
N ARG A 71 20.78 -5.86 -13.62
CA ARG A 71 21.83 -6.82 -13.26
C ARG A 71 21.25 -8.15 -12.78
N GLY A 72 20.06 -8.14 -12.20
CA GLY A 72 19.44 -9.29 -11.54
C GLY A 72 18.44 -10.05 -12.38
N ILE A 73 17.88 -9.48 -13.45
CA ILE A 73 16.77 -10.06 -14.21
C ILE A 73 17.14 -11.44 -14.83
N GLY A 74 18.39 -11.64 -15.21
CA GLY A 74 18.87 -12.94 -15.70
C GLY A 74 18.78 -14.06 -14.67
N ARG A 75 18.77 -13.73 -13.37
CA ARG A 75 18.68 -14.67 -12.24
C ARG A 75 17.29 -14.75 -11.63
N PHE A 76 16.34 -14.00 -12.14
CA PHE A 76 14.95 -14.06 -11.65
C PHE A 76 14.34 -15.41 -12.00
N GLU A 77 13.97 -16.22 -11.00
CA GLU A 77 13.49 -17.60 -11.17
C GLU A 77 11.96 -17.72 -11.16
N GLY A 78 11.22 -16.61 -11.02
CA GLY A 78 9.75 -16.63 -10.98
C GLY A 78 9.15 -17.24 -9.71
N ARG A 79 9.93 -17.32 -8.59
CA ARG A 79 9.43 -17.80 -7.29
C ARG A 79 8.45 -16.83 -6.61
N SER A 80 8.38 -15.60 -7.11
CA SER A 80 7.41 -14.57 -6.74
C SER A 80 6.97 -13.83 -8.00
N SER A 81 5.95 -12.97 -7.93
CA SER A 81 5.61 -12.10 -9.05
C SER A 81 6.79 -11.17 -9.40
N LEU A 82 6.86 -10.72 -10.65
CA LEU A 82 7.84 -9.72 -11.07
C LEU A 82 7.74 -8.46 -10.22
N LYS A 83 6.53 -8.02 -9.92
CA LYS A 83 6.23 -6.89 -9.04
C LYS A 83 6.85 -7.07 -7.66
N THR A 84 6.59 -8.18 -6.98
CA THR A 84 7.13 -8.49 -5.66
C THR A 84 8.65 -8.46 -5.66
N TRP A 85 9.28 -9.07 -6.67
CA TRP A 85 10.73 -9.10 -6.81
C TRP A 85 11.32 -7.69 -7.00
N LEU A 86 10.72 -6.86 -7.86
CA LEU A 86 11.12 -5.46 -8.09
C LEU A 86 11.08 -4.66 -6.79
N PHE A 87 9.97 -4.76 -6.06
CA PHE A 87 9.78 -3.98 -4.84
C PHE A 87 10.62 -4.49 -3.67
N ARG A 88 11.01 -5.76 -3.67
CA ARG A 88 12.01 -6.28 -2.72
C ARG A 88 13.39 -5.65 -2.96
N ILE A 89 13.81 -5.47 -4.21
CA ILE A 89 15.05 -4.74 -4.53
C ILE A 89 14.92 -3.28 -4.09
N LEU A 90 13.80 -2.63 -4.39
CA LEU A 90 13.54 -1.24 -4.01
C LEU A 90 13.62 -1.02 -2.49
N THR A 91 12.91 -1.84 -1.72
CA THR A 91 12.86 -1.70 -0.26
C THR A 91 14.22 -1.94 0.36
N ASN A 92 14.98 -2.92 -0.12
CA ASN A 92 16.36 -3.18 0.33
C ASN A 92 17.30 -2.00 0.02
N THR A 93 17.19 -1.43 -1.18
CA THR A 93 17.98 -0.25 -1.59
C THR A 93 17.61 0.96 -0.73
N ALA A 94 16.32 1.22 -0.54
CA ALA A 94 15.82 2.32 0.27
C ALA A 94 16.21 2.20 1.75
N GLN A 95 16.12 1.02 2.34
CA GLN A 95 16.56 0.75 3.71
C GLN A 95 18.07 0.97 3.87
N THR A 96 18.86 0.48 2.90
CA THR A 96 20.31 0.66 2.91
C THR A 96 20.67 2.15 2.84
N ARG A 97 19.98 2.92 2.01
CA ARG A 97 20.18 4.38 1.89
C ARG A 97 19.79 5.09 3.18
N ALA A 98 18.62 4.80 3.75
CA ALA A 98 18.16 5.36 5.02
C ALA A 98 19.13 5.08 6.18
N ALA A 99 19.68 3.87 6.24
CA ALA A 99 20.66 3.48 7.25
C ALA A 99 21.96 4.28 7.12
N ARG A 100 22.47 4.48 5.90
CA ARG A 100 23.69 5.28 5.65
C ARG A 100 23.53 6.75 6.03
N GLU A 101 22.32 7.29 5.90
CA GLU A 101 22.03 8.68 6.27
C GLU A 101 21.78 8.86 7.79
N GLY A 102 21.94 7.81 8.59
CA GLY A 102 21.80 7.85 10.05
C GLY A 102 20.37 8.11 10.55
N ARG A 103 19.36 7.94 9.69
CA ARG A 103 17.96 8.32 9.94
C ARG A 103 17.00 7.14 10.12
N SER A 104 17.48 5.91 10.09
CA SER A 104 16.57 4.77 10.12
C SER A 104 16.39 4.19 11.51
N LEU A 105 15.25 4.54 12.10
CA LEU A 105 14.54 3.55 12.91
C LEU A 105 13.95 2.56 11.93
N PRO A 106 14.22 1.25 12.06
CA PRO A 106 13.58 0.24 11.22
C PRO A 106 12.06 0.37 11.30
N PHE A 107 11.34 0.12 10.20
CA PHE A 107 9.87 0.15 10.23
C PHE A 107 9.29 -0.73 11.33
N SER A 108 9.93 -1.86 11.66
CA SER A 108 9.57 -2.73 12.77
C SER A 108 9.58 -2.02 14.12
N ALA A 109 10.56 -1.15 14.39
CA ALA A 109 10.63 -0.38 15.64
C ALA A 109 9.59 0.75 15.69
N LEU A 110 9.35 1.41 14.55
CA LEU A 110 8.27 2.40 14.41
C LEU A 110 6.90 1.72 14.53
N ALA A 111 6.73 0.56 13.94
CA ALA A 111 5.50 -0.23 14.01
C ALA A 111 5.14 -0.60 15.45
N GLN A 112 6.12 -1.02 16.27
CA GLN A 112 5.89 -1.32 17.68
C GLN A 112 5.36 -0.10 18.44
N ARG A 113 5.87 1.10 18.14
CA ARG A 113 5.38 2.35 18.73
C ARG A 113 3.97 2.67 18.25
N GLU A 114 3.70 2.55 16.94
CA GLU A 114 2.38 2.83 16.37
C GLU A 114 1.33 1.79 16.80
N VAL A 115 1.70 0.52 16.99
CA VAL A 115 0.79 -0.53 17.47
C VAL A 115 0.56 -0.39 18.98
N GLY A 116 1.61 -0.04 19.77
CA GLY A 116 1.53 0.14 21.21
C GLY A 116 0.91 1.47 21.66
N ALA A 117 0.69 2.42 20.75
CA ALA A 117 -0.08 3.62 21.08
C ALA A 117 -1.54 3.22 21.35
N ASP A 118 -2.12 3.76 22.43
CA ASP A 118 -3.56 3.63 22.76
C ASP A 118 -4.43 4.38 21.70
N GLU A 119 -4.23 4.04 20.45
CA GLU A 119 -4.91 4.64 19.33
C GLU A 119 -6.18 3.86 19.06
N VAL A 120 -7.31 4.46 19.41
CA VAL A 120 -8.63 3.89 19.16
C VAL A 120 -8.85 3.90 17.64
N SER A 121 -9.13 2.72 17.07
CA SER A 121 -9.36 2.57 15.62
C SER A 121 -10.63 3.24 15.13
N VAL A 122 -11.56 3.49 16.02
CA VAL A 122 -12.83 4.18 15.77
C VAL A 122 -13.01 5.19 16.88
N ASP A 123 -13.45 6.41 16.53
CA ASP A 123 -13.72 7.48 17.48
C ASP A 123 -14.68 6.98 18.57
N PRO A 124 -14.30 7.05 19.86
CA PRO A 124 -15.14 6.63 20.97
C PRO A 124 -16.50 7.34 20.99
N ASP A 125 -16.58 8.58 20.52
CA ASP A 125 -17.81 9.38 20.47
C ASP A 125 -18.83 8.83 19.46
N ARG A 126 -18.44 7.87 18.63
CA ARG A 126 -19.36 7.11 17.76
C ARG A 126 -20.12 6.00 18.48
N PHE A 127 -19.76 5.72 19.72
CA PHE A 127 -20.44 4.72 20.55
C PHE A 127 -21.23 5.40 21.66
N ILE A 128 -22.33 4.75 22.06
CA ILE A 128 -23.11 5.20 23.20
C ILE A 128 -22.25 5.07 24.47
N PRO A 129 -22.11 6.17 25.26
CA PRO A 129 -21.23 6.21 26.42
C PRO A 129 -21.55 5.13 27.46
N GLN A 130 -20.52 4.76 28.24
CA GLN A 130 -20.65 3.88 29.39
C GLN A 130 -21.63 4.50 30.42
N GLY A 131 -22.62 3.71 30.86
CA GLY A 131 -23.63 4.15 31.82
C GLY A 131 -24.98 4.49 31.19
N GLU A 132 -25.08 4.55 29.90
CA GLU A 132 -26.34 4.70 29.18
C GLU A 132 -26.94 3.33 28.77
N ARG A 133 -28.28 3.32 28.55
CA ARG A 133 -28.94 2.14 27.99
C ARG A 133 -28.41 1.92 26.58
N TRP A 134 -27.83 0.77 26.28
CA TRP A 134 -27.17 0.42 25.03
C TRP A 134 -25.70 0.89 24.91
N ALA A 135 -25.03 1.10 26.05
CA ALA A 135 -23.59 1.40 26.07
C ALA A 135 -22.77 0.46 25.18
N GLY A 136 -21.87 1.02 24.38
CA GLY A 136 -21.03 0.26 23.42
C GLY A 136 -21.69 -0.04 22.08
N TYR A 137 -22.99 0.26 21.89
CA TYR A 137 -23.59 0.26 20.55
C TYR A 137 -23.24 1.52 19.78
N TRP A 138 -23.40 1.50 18.46
CA TRP A 138 -23.15 2.65 17.61
C TRP A 138 -24.15 3.78 17.90
N ALA A 139 -23.65 4.93 18.35
CA ALA A 139 -24.41 6.18 18.38
C ALA A 139 -24.49 6.76 16.96
N SER A 140 -23.38 6.69 16.21
CA SER A 140 -23.33 7.00 14.79
C SER A 140 -22.55 5.93 14.03
N SER A 141 -23.25 5.12 13.24
CA SER A 141 -22.62 4.09 12.42
C SER A 141 -21.75 4.71 11.33
N PRO A 142 -20.64 4.06 10.91
CA PRO A 142 -19.90 4.47 9.73
C PRO A 142 -20.82 4.57 8.52
N ARG A 143 -20.65 5.64 7.73
CA ARG A 143 -21.44 5.84 6.51
C ARG A 143 -21.18 4.72 5.51
N ARG A 144 -22.25 4.22 4.91
CA ARG A 144 -22.14 3.29 3.78
C ARG A 144 -21.95 4.09 2.52
N PHE A 145 -20.82 3.89 1.84
CA PHE A 145 -20.54 4.56 0.57
C PHE A 145 -21.36 3.99 -0.59
N ASP A 146 -21.99 2.83 -0.40
CA ASP A 146 -22.85 2.19 -1.38
C ASP A 146 -24.08 3.05 -1.77
N ASP A 147 -24.47 3.97 -0.88
CA ASP A 147 -25.61 4.87 -1.10
C ASP A 147 -25.25 6.17 -1.85
N LEU A 148 -23.96 6.35 -2.17
CA LEU A 148 -23.48 7.54 -2.87
C LEU A 148 -23.41 7.29 -4.38
N PRO A 149 -23.74 8.29 -5.22
CA PRO A 149 -23.51 8.22 -6.65
C PRO A 149 -22.04 7.92 -6.95
N GLU A 150 -21.78 6.99 -7.86
CA GLU A 150 -20.42 6.60 -8.26
C GLU A 150 -19.60 7.82 -8.72
N SER A 151 -20.25 8.78 -9.39
CA SER A 151 -19.65 10.03 -9.85
C SER A 151 -19.05 10.88 -8.71
N ARG A 152 -19.67 10.87 -7.52
CA ARG A 152 -19.11 11.58 -6.34
C ARG A 152 -17.90 10.85 -5.75
N LEU A 153 -17.97 9.52 -5.68
CA LEU A 153 -16.84 8.72 -5.20
C LEU A 153 -15.63 8.78 -6.14
N MET A 154 -15.90 8.95 -7.44
CA MET A 154 -14.87 9.04 -8.49
C MET A 154 -14.45 10.49 -8.78
N SER A 155 -14.91 11.48 -8.01
CA SER A 155 -14.55 12.89 -8.24
C SER A 155 -13.06 13.13 -7.95
N ALA A 156 -12.47 14.11 -8.63
CA ALA A 156 -11.10 14.52 -8.41
C ALA A 156 -10.88 15.03 -6.98
N GLU A 157 -11.89 15.69 -6.41
CA GLU A 157 -11.88 16.22 -5.04
C GLU A 157 -11.86 15.08 -4.02
N THR A 158 -12.72 14.08 -4.15
CA THR A 158 -12.73 12.89 -3.27
C THR A 158 -11.40 12.15 -3.33
N PHE A 159 -10.82 12.02 -4.52
CA PHE A 159 -9.50 11.41 -4.68
C PHE A 159 -8.40 12.24 -4.02
N ALA A 160 -8.45 13.57 -4.14
CA ALA A 160 -7.52 14.49 -3.48
C ALA A 160 -7.65 14.41 -1.95
N ALA A 161 -8.86 14.35 -1.42
CA ALA A 161 -9.14 14.19 0.01
C ALA A 161 -8.59 12.85 0.54
N ALA A 162 -8.81 11.75 -0.17
CA ALA A 162 -8.23 10.44 0.17
C ALA A 162 -6.71 10.49 0.20
N LYS A 163 -6.10 11.10 -0.81
CA LYS A 163 -4.65 11.24 -0.90
C LYS A 163 -4.11 12.08 0.26
N GLN A 164 -4.74 13.20 0.57
CA GLN A 164 -4.34 14.06 1.69
C GLN A 164 -4.45 13.31 3.03
N ALA A 165 -5.52 12.56 3.23
CA ALA A 165 -5.71 11.74 4.42
C ALA A 165 -4.59 10.68 4.56
N ILE A 166 -4.22 10.01 3.47
CA ILE A 166 -3.12 9.03 3.45
C ILE A 166 -1.78 9.71 3.73
N ASP A 167 -1.52 10.87 3.14
CA ASP A 167 -0.26 11.61 3.35
C ASP A 167 -0.11 12.08 4.81
N GLY A 168 -1.22 12.32 5.52
CA GLY A 168 -1.26 12.67 6.94
C GLY A 168 -1.13 11.50 7.93
N LEU A 169 -1.16 10.26 7.46
CA LEU A 169 -1.02 9.09 8.34
C LEU A 169 0.38 8.98 8.95
N PRO A 170 0.50 8.37 10.15
CA PRO A 170 1.79 7.92 10.68
C PRO A 170 2.55 7.07 9.67
N ALA A 171 3.89 7.12 9.76
CA ALA A 171 4.75 6.60 8.69
C ALA A 171 4.49 5.12 8.33
N VAL A 172 4.31 4.26 9.34
CA VAL A 172 4.09 2.82 9.08
C VAL A 172 2.67 2.55 8.60
N GLN A 173 1.66 3.22 9.16
CA GLN A 173 0.27 3.12 8.68
C GLN A 173 0.18 3.55 7.20
N ARG A 174 0.83 4.67 6.85
CA ARG A 174 0.91 5.14 5.47
C ARG A 174 1.61 4.14 4.54
N ALA A 175 2.72 3.54 5.00
CA ALA A 175 3.42 2.52 4.23
C ALA A 175 2.53 1.31 3.96
N VAL A 176 1.90 0.77 5.00
CA VAL A 176 1.05 -0.41 4.90
C VAL A 176 -0.14 -0.17 3.95
N ILE A 177 -0.88 0.94 4.11
CA ILE A 177 -2.05 1.21 3.24
C ILE A 177 -1.62 1.48 1.80
N THR A 178 -0.50 2.19 1.59
CA THR A 178 0.03 2.44 0.24
C THR A 178 0.38 1.13 -0.46
N MET A 179 1.05 0.22 0.22
CA MET A 179 1.44 -1.06 -0.38
C MET A 179 0.23 -1.99 -0.58
N ARG A 180 -0.67 -2.10 0.41
CA ARG A 180 -1.83 -2.99 0.34
C ARG A 180 -2.92 -2.50 -0.63
N ASP A 181 -3.38 -1.27 -0.45
CA ASP A 181 -4.62 -0.79 -1.08
C ASP A 181 -4.34 0.00 -2.37
N ILE A 182 -3.20 0.69 -2.47
CA ILE A 182 -2.85 1.43 -3.69
C ILE A 182 -1.99 0.60 -4.63
N ALA A 183 -0.99 -0.10 -4.08
CA ALA A 183 -0.04 -0.89 -4.84
C ALA A 183 -0.51 -2.32 -5.09
N GLY A 184 -1.52 -2.81 -4.36
CA GLY A 184 -2.08 -4.15 -4.51
C GLY A 184 -1.08 -5.27 -4.19
N PHE A 185 -0.22 -5.08 -3.18
CA PHE A 185 0.60 -6.17 -2.64
C PHE A 185 -0.23 -7.07 -1.74
N ASP A 186 0.12 -8.34 -1.67
CA ASP A 186 -0.47 -9.23 -0.67
C ASP A 186 0.08 -8.97 0.74
N SER A 187 -0.46 -9.65 1.74
CA SER A 187 -0.09 -9.42 3.14
C SER A 187 1.32 -9.88 3.44
N GLU A 188 1.75 -10.98 2.85
CA GLU A 188 3.06 -11.59 3.07
C GLU A 188 4.16 -10.69 2.51
N ASP A 189 3.99 -10.23 1.26
CA ASP A 189 4.91 -9.29 0.62
C ASP A 189 5.11 -8.00 1.42
N VAL A 190 4.02 -7.45 1.97
CA VAL A 190 4.10 -6.23 2.80
C VAL A 190 4.81 -6.51 4.13
N CYS A 191 4.54 -7.66 4.75
CA CYS A 191 5.23 -8.06 5.98
C CYS A 191 6.74 -8.19 5.73
N ASP A 192 7.13 -8.85 4.66
CA ASP A 192 8.53 -9.05 4.28
C ASP A 192 9.23 -7.72 3.96
N ALA A 193 8.57 -6.85 3.16
CA ALA A 193 9.13 -5.58 2.76
C ALA A 193 9.34 -4.61 3.92
N LEU A 194 8.41 -4.58 4.89
CA LEU A 194 8.43 -3.65 6.01
C LEU A 194 9.02 -4.26 7.30
N GLY A 195 9.33 -5.56 7.32
CA GLY A 195 9.80 -6.28 8.49
C GLY A 195 8.74 -6.36 9.59
N LEU A 196 7.47 -6.58 9.21
CA LEU A 196 6.32 -6.61 10.11
C LEU A 196 5.83 -8.03 10.35
N SER A 197 5.28 -8.30 11.54
CA SER A 197 4.46 -9.49 11.75
C SER A 197 3.09 -9.31 11.07
N ALA A 198 2.45 -10.42 10.68
CA ALA A 198 1.11 -10.41 10.10
C ALA A 198 0.06 -9.77 11.04
N GLY A 199 0.22 -9.94 12.36
CA GLY A 199 -0.63 -9.30 13.37
C GLY A 199 -0.48 -7.78 13.34
N ASN A 200 0.74 -7.28 13.40
CA ASN A 200 1.03 -5.84 13.37
C ASN A 200 0.57 -5.21 12.04
N GLN A 201 0.85 -5.86 10.93
CA GLN A 201 0.41 -5.39 9.60
C GLN A 201 -1.12 -5.24 9.55
N ARG A 202 -1.87 -6.22 10.09
CA ARG A 202 -3.35 -6.18 10.11
C ARG A 202 -3.88 -5.04 10.96
N VAL A 203 -3.32 -4.82 12.16
CA VAL A 203 -3.70 -3.72 13.05
C VAL A 203 -3.44 -2.37 12.41
N LEU A 204 -2.23 -2.18 11.85
CA LEU A 204 -1.83 -0.93 11.22
C LEU A 204 -2.67 -0.60 9.98
N LEU A 205 -2.99 -1.62 9.14
CA LEU A 205 -3.87 -1.45 7.99
C LEU A 205 -5.29 -1.06 8.42
N HIS A 206 -5.82 -1.72 9.46
CA HIS A 206 -7.15 -1.40 9.98
C HIS A 206 -7.22 0.05 10.47
N ARG A 207 -6.24 0.49 11.27
CA ARG A 207 -6.16 1.88 11.76
C ARG A 207 -6.03 2.88 10.61
N ALA A 208 -5.18 2.59 9.62
CA ALA A 208 -5.01 3.43 8.44
C ALA A 208 -6.33 3.61 7.66
N ARG A 209 -7.01 2.50 7.37
CA ARG A 209 -8.31 2.52 6.66
C ARG A 209 -9.37 3.28 7.45
N SER A 210 -9.40 3.13 8.77
CA SER A 210 -10.35 3.82 9.64
C SER A 210 -10.17 5.34 9.58
N LYS A 211 -8.91 5.82 9.67
CA LYS A 211 -8.60 7.26 9.58
C LYS A 211 -8.95 7.84 8.20
N VAL A 212 -8.61 7.13 7.14
CA VAL A 212 -8.95 7.56 5.77
C VAL A 212 -10.46 7.62 5.59
N ARG A 213 -11.20 6.63 6.10
CA ARG A 213 -12.66 6.62 6.06
C ARG A 213 -13.25 7.84 6.75
N VAL A 214 -12.82 8.17 7.97
CA VAL A 214 -13.29 9.35 8.72
C VAL A 214 -13.03 10.65 7.95
N ALA A 215 -11.87 10.76 7.32
CA ALA A 215 -11.55 11.94 6.52
C ALA A 215 -12.45 12.06 5.28
N LEU A 216 -12.74 10.93 4.61
CA LEU A 216 -13.64 10.90 3.46
C LEU A 216 -15.10 11.19 3.86
N GLU A 217 -15.58 10.62 4.98
CA GLU A 217 -16.91 10.92 5.49
C GLU A 217 -17.09 12.42 5.72
N ARG A 218 -16.12 13.06 6.37
CA ARG A 218 -16.14 14.52 6.62
C ARG A 218 -16.17 15.33 5.32
N HIS A 219 -15.31 15.00 4.37
CA HIS A 219 -15.26 15.66 3.07
C HIS A 219 -16.60 15.57 2.32
N LEU A 220 -17.22 14.39 2.28
CA LEU A 220 -18.50 14.16 1.63
C LEU A 220 -19.68 14.84 2.33
N ASP A 221 -19.60 15.04 3.65
CA ASP A 221 -20.60 15.77 4.41
C ASP A 221 -20.51 17.27 4.14
N GLU A 222 -19.29 17.82 4.03
CA GLU A 222 -19.05 19.23 3.67
C GLU A 222 -19.56 19.56 2.26
N GLU A 223 -19.30 18.69 1.28
CA GLU A 223 -19.83 18.84 -0.09
C GLU A 223 -21.35 18.69 -0.17
N GLY A 224 -21.97 17.91 0.72
CA GLY A 224 -23.41 17.72 0.77
C GLY A 224 -24.18 18.88 1.39
N ALA A 225 -23.46 19.75 2.11
CA ALA A 225 -24.00 20.94 2.79
C ALA A 225 -23.86 22.25 1.98
N ALA A 226 -23.10 22.21 0.88
CA ALA A 226 -22.87 23.34 -0.04
C ALA A 226 -23.83 23.30 -1.22
#